data_aee4f7a5b68231a69a8fc0d687318cd9
#
_entry.id   aee4f7a5b68231a69a8fc0d687318cd9
#
_cell.length_a   1.000
_cell.length_b   1.000
_cell.length_c   1.000
_cell.angle_alpha   90.00
_cell.angle_beta   90.00
_cell.angle_gamma   90.00
#
_symmetry.space_group_name_H-M   'P 1'
#
loop_
_entity.id
_entity.type
_entity.pdbx_description
1 polymer ?
#
loop_
_entity_poly.entity_id
_entity_poly.type
_entity_poly.pdbx_seq_one_letter_code
_entity_poly.pdbx_strand_id
1 'polypeptide(L)'
;PLRGLPGVEQLEQAAAEVGRLTTPIRDREVLAAYLHRQGHHVAAARRTAQLSEDYWKVAGSDELKNLFSTLDAFPRFLRASQYQGLLRGLRKRIEKRLAKQWDALDQALHDPMHDRHRLRLLIKRVRYAAEAYPELDRLPAPALKQLKAAQEALGDWHDCWQWLLQAEQQPDLQPCVSGWRSAMARAEGKADRVLDRLSETCFN
;
A
#
# COMPACT_ATOMS: atom_id res chain seq x y z
N PRO A 1 -14.25 0.59 6.22
CA PRO A 1 -15.20 0.85 7.31
C PRO A 1 -16.52 1.45 6.84
N LEU A 2 -16.49 2.28 5.79
CA LEU A 2 -17.66 3.02 5.30
C LEU A 2 -18.47 2.30 4.22
N ARG A 3 -18.08 1.10 3.80
CA ARG A 3 -18.83 0.32 2.79
C ARG A 3 -20.30 0.16 3.19
N GLY A 4 -21.17 0.26 2.21
CA GLY A 4 -22.63 0.25 2.39
C GLY A 4 -23.25 1.64 2.65
N LEU A 5 -22.43 2.71 2.70
CA LEU A 5 -22.95 4.08 2.62
C LEU A 5 -23.01 4.53 1.17
N PRO A 6 -24.04 5.33 0.78
CA PRO A 6 -24.14 5.90 -0.56
C PRO A 6 -22.87 6.65 -0.97
N GLY A 7 -22.43 6.46 -2.21
CA GLY A 7 -21.25 7.13 -2.78
C GLY A 7 -19.90 6.52 -2.40
N VAL A 8 -19.82 5.63 -1.42
CA VAL A 8 -18.53 5.04 -0.98
C VAL A 8 -17.97 4.07 -2.01
N GLU A 9 -18.83 3.23 -2.60
CA GLU A 9 -18.38 2.26 -3.62
C GLU A 9 -17.89 2.97 -4.89
N GLN A 10 -18.59 4.01 -5.31
CA GLN A 10 -18.19 4.86 -6.45
C GLN A 10 -16.84 5.51 -6.19
N LEU A 11 -16.62 6.04 -4.97
CA LEU A 11 -15.35 6.64 -4.58
C LEU A 11 -14.22 5.60 -4.50
N GLU A 12 -14.48 4.42 -3.93
CA GLU A 12 -13.51 3.31 -3.90
C GLU A 12 -13.12 2.88 -5.33
N GLN A 13 -14.09 2.78 -6.24
CA GLN A 13 -13.85 2.41 -7.62
C GLN A 13 -13.04 3.48 -8.35
N ALA A 14 -13.44 4.74 -8.29
CA ALA A 14 -12.71 5.83 -8.93
C ALA A 14 -11.26 5.94 -8.41
N ALA A 15 -11.05 5.81 -7.09
CA ALA A 15 -9.71 5.79 -6.51
C ALA A 15 -8.89 4.57 -6.97
N ALA A 16 -9.50 3.39 -7.12
CA ALA A 16 -8.83 2.20 -7.61
C ALA A 16 -8.42 2.34 -9.10
N GLU A 17 -9.23 3.02 -9.91
CA GLU A 17 -8.91 3.29 -11.33
C GLU A 17 -7.67 4.19 -11.44
N VAL A 18 -7.64 5.30 -10.73
CA VAL A 18 -6.45 6.17 -10.66
C VAL A 18 -5.25 5.42 -10.10
N GLY A 19 -5.45 4.56 -9.08
CA GLY A 19 -4.41 3.69 -8.54
C GLY A 19 -3.80 2.75 -9.58
N ARG A 20 -4.62 2.18 -10.48
CA ARG A 20 -4.11 1.33 -11.59
C ARG A 20 -3.28 2.11 -12.60
N LEU A 21 -3.63 3.37 -12.89
CA LEU A 21 -2.85 4.22 -13.77
C LEU A 21 -1.52 4.66 -13.14
N THR A 22 -1.53 5.00 -11.86
CA THR A 22 -0.36 5.60 -11.18
C THR A 22 0.64 4.57 -10.68
N THR A 23 0.20 3.34 -10.35
CA THR A 23 1.09 2.30 -9.81
C THR A 23 2.26 1.96 -10.74
N PRO A 24 2.09 1.70 -12.06
CA PRO A 24 3.21 1.40 -12.96
C PRO A 24 4.20 2.57 -13.09
N ILE A 25 3.70 3.81 -13.01
CA ILE A 25 4.53 5.02 -13.10
C ILE A 25 5.40 5.13 -11.85
N ARG A 26 4.79 4.99 -10.67
CA ARG A 26 5.50 5.00 -9.40
C ARG A 26 6.54 3.88 -9.32
N ASP A 27 6.21 2.67 -9.74
CA ASP A 27 7.14 1.53 -9.71
C ASP A 27 8.33 1.79 -10.65
N ARG A 28 8.11 2.40 -11.83
CA ARG A 28 9.17 2.84 -12.74
C ARG A 28 10.04 3.94 -12.13
N GLU A 29 9.45 4.91 -11.45
CA GLU A 29 10.15 6.00 -10.75
C GLU A 29 11.04 5.45 -9.64
N VAL A 30 10.52 4.55 -8.80
CA VAL A 30 11.26 3.91 -7.71
C VAL A 30 12.45 3.12 -8.25
N LEU A 31 12.24 2.34 -9.33
CA LEU A 31 13.31 1.61 -9.99
C LEU A 31 14.35 2.55 -10.60
N ALA A 32 13.92 3.61 -11.30
CA ALA A 32 14.85 4.58 -11.89
C ALA A 32 15.73 5.26 -10.82
N ALA A 33 15.11 5.69 -9.72
CA ALA A 33 15.83 6.28 -8.59
C ALA A 33 16.80 5.28 -7.93
N TYR A 34 16.43 4.02 -7.80
CA TYR A 34 17.32 2.97 -7.30
C TYR A 34 18.52 2.76 -8.26
N LEU A 35 18.27 2.57 -9.54
CA LEU A 35 19.31 2.37 -10.56
C LEU A 35 20.30 3.54 -10.60
N HIS A 36 19.81 4.76 -10.50
CA HIS A 36 20.65 5.94 -10.45
C HIS A 36 21.60 5.93 -9.25
N ARG A 37 21.08 5.60 -8.04
CA ARG A 37 21.90 5.49 -6.82
C ARG A 37 22.95 4.37 -6.88
N GLN A 38 22.68 3.33 -7.66
CA GLN A 38 23.61 2.19 -7.85
C GLN A 38 24.60 2.40 -9.01
N GLY A 39 24.59 3.58 -9.66
CA GLY A 39 25.49 3.90 -10.76
C GLY A 39 25.07 3.38 -12.14
N HIS A 40 23.87 2.77 -12.26
CA HIS A 40 23.31 2.30 -13.54
C HIS A 40 22.60 3.44 -14.28
N HIS A 41 23.34 4.53 -14.58
CA HIS A 41 22.77 5.78 -15.07
C HIS A 41 22.03 5.64 -16.41
N VAL A 42 22.52 4.82 -17.34
CA VAL A 42 21.86 4.60 -18.65
C VAL A 42 20.50 3.91 -18.48
N ALA A 43 20.43 2.87 -17.66
CA ALA A 43 19.19 2.17 -17.36
C ALA A 43 18.20 3.06 -16.59
N ALA A 44 18.69 3.90 -15.68
CA ALA A 44 17.90 4.89 -14.97
C ALA A 44 17.31 5.94 -15.93
N ALA A 45 18.15 6.56 -16.77
CA ALA A 45 17.74 7.59 -17.73
C ALA A 45 16.66 7.10 -18.71
N ARG A 46 16.78 5.85 -19.20
CA ARG A 46 15.77 5.23 -20.08
C ARG A 46 14.39 5.20 -19.43
N ARG A 47 14.30 4.92 -18.14
CA ARG A 47 13.04 4.88 -17.37
C ARG A 47 12.53 6.25 -17.03
N THR A 48 13.42 7.17 -16.69
CA THR A 48 13.05 8.56 -16.36
C THR A 48 12.52 9.31 -17.58
N ALA A 49 13.03 9.03 -18.79
CA ALA A 49 12.63 9.71 -20.01
C ALA A 49 11.13 9.60 -20.33
N GLN A 50 10.47 8.53 -19.87
CA GLN A 50 9.04 8.30 -20.10
C GLN A 50 8.14 8.92 -19.01
N LEU A 51 8.69 9.22 -17.83
CA LEU A 51 7.88 9.64 -16.67
C LEU A 51 7.12 10.93 -16.92
N SER A 52 7.71 11.91 -17.59
CA SER A 52 7.05 13.19 -17.86
C SER A 52 5.78 13.00 -18.70
N GLU A 53 5.86 12.21 -19.76
CA GLU A 53 4.70 11.91 -20.61
C GLU A 53 3.64 11.12 -19.84
N ASP A 54 4.05 10.14 -19.02
CA ASP A 54 3.14 9.33 -18.20
C ASP A 54 2.39 10.19 -17.18
N TYR A 55 3.07 11.15 -16.53
CA TYR A 55 2.42 12.09 -15.62
C TYR A 55 1.40 12.99 -16.33
N TRP A 56 1.71 13.48 -17.52
CA TRP A 56 0.76 14.27 -18.31
C TRP A 56 -0.46 13.43 -18.72
N LYS A 57 -0.28 12.16 -19.10
CA LYS A 57 -1.40 11.25 -19.40
C LYS A 57 -2.31 11.07 -18.20
N VAL A 58 -1.74 10.86 -17.00
CA VAL A 58 -2.55 10.75 -15.77
C VAL A 58 -3.26 12.06 -15.46
N ALA A 59 -2.55 13.18 -15.54
CA ALA A 59 -3.13 14.50 -15.25
C ALA A 59 -4.31 14.86 -16.17
N GLY A 60 -4.28 14.40 -17.42
CA GLY A 60 -5.35 14.60 -18.41
C GLY A 60 -6.41 13.50 -18.42
N SER A 61 -6.25 12.42 -17.64
CA SER A 61 -7.09 11.23 -17.73
C SER A 61 -8.52 11.48 -17.21
N ASP A 62 -9.46 10.74 -17.78
CA ASP A 62 -10.86 10.81 -17.35
C ASP A 62 -11.07 10.13 -15.98
N GLU A 63 -10.21 9.14 -15.65
CA GLU A 63 -10.20 8.50 -14.33
C GLU A 63 -9.88 9.51 -13.22
N LEU A 64 -8.90 10.39 -13.43
CA LEU A 64 -8.54 11.43 -12.45
C LEU A 64 -9.65 12.48 -12.34
N LYS A 65 -10.25 12.92 -13.45
CA LYS A 65 -11.40 13.82 -13.47
C LYS A 65 -12.59 13.22 -12.74
N ASN A 66 -12.89 11.92 -12.99
CA ASN A 66 -13.95 11.19 -12.34
C ASN A 66 -13.70 11.08 -10.82
N LEU A 67 -12.48 10.82 -10.40
CA LEU A 67 -12.13 10.80 -8.97
C LEU A 67 -12.40 12.16 -8.32
N PHE A 68 -11.96 13.26 -8.91
CA PHE A 68 -12.21 14.61 -8.37
C PHE A 68 -13.70 14.93 -8.32
N SER A 69 -14.45 14.67 -9.39
CA SER A 69 -15.90 14.86 -9.42
C SER A 69 -16.62 14.06 -8.32
N THR A 70 -16.18 12.81 -8.11
CA THR A 70 -16.73 11.94 -7.06
C THR A 70 -16.39 12.48 -5.66
N LEU A 71 -15.16 12.94 -5.45
CA LEU A 71 -14.72 13.56 -4.19
C LEU A 71 -15.53 14.83 -3.88
N ASP A 72 -15.76 15.70 -4.86
CA ASP A 72 -16.53 16.92 -4.72
C ASP A 72 -18.01 16.63 -4.39
N ALA A 73 -18.55 15.54 -4.93
CA ALA A 73 -19.94 15.11 -4.63
C ALA A 73 -20.06 14.41 -3.26
N PHE A 74 -18.99 13.79 -2.76
CA PHE A 74 -19.04 12.93 -1.58
C PHE A 74 -19.57 13.61 -0.30
N PRO A 75 -19.25 14.88 0.03
CA PRO A 75 -19.83 15.57 1.18
C PRO A 75 -21.35 15.68 1.13
N ARG A 76 -21.95 15.78 -0.06
CA ARG A 76 -23.40 15.79 -0.23
C ARG A 76 -24.02 14.44 0.09
N PHE A 77 -23.40 13.34 -0.37
CA PHE A 77 -23.84 11.98 -0.04
C PHE A 77 -23.73 11.70 1.46
N LEU A 78 -22.67 12.17 2.11
CA LEU A 78 -22.48 11.99 3.54
C LEU A 78 -23.57 12.72 4.35
N ARG A 79 -23.88 13.97 3.98
CA ARG A 79 -24.98 14.74 4.61
C ARG A 79 -26.34 14.07 4.39
N ALA A 80 -26.64 13.62 3.17
CA ALA A 80 -27.87 12.89 2.90
C ALA A 80 -27.97 11.61 3.74
N SER A 81 -26.88 10.86 3.86
CA SER A 81 -26.81 9.67 4.72
C SER A 81 -27.05 9.99 6.19
N GLN A 82 -26.59 11.15 6.66
CA GLN A 82 -26.84 11.63 8.01
C GLN A 82 -28.33 11.92 8.25
N TYR A 83 -28.97 12.66 7.34
CA TYR A 83 -30.40 12.95 7.42
C TYR A 83 -31.27 11.68 7.38
N GLN A 84 -30.86 10.68 6.60
CA GLN A 84 -31.54 9.39 6.53
C GLN A 84 -31.24 8.46 7.73
N GLY A 85 -30.40 8.90 8.67
CA GLY A 85 -30.02 8.09 9.83
C GLY A 85 -29.08 6.93 9.54
N LEU A 86 -28.52 6.82 8.33
CA LEU A 86 -27.62 5.72 7.93
C LEU A 86 -26.27 5.75 8.67
N LEU A 87 -25.93 6.88 9.28
CA LEU A 87 -24.72 7.02 10.11
C LEU A 87 -24.92 6.56 11.55
N ARG A 88 -26.14 6.16 11.95
CA ARG A 88 -26.38 5.61 13.29
C ARG A 88 -25.52 4.38 13.51
N GLY A 89 -24.81 4.34 14.66
CA GLY A 89 -23.92 3.24 15.01
C GLY A 89 -22.65 3.12 14.12
N LEU A 90 -22.34 4.14 13.32
CA LEU A 90 -21.16 4.15 12.45
C LEU A 90 -19.87 3.90 13.24
N ARG A 91 -19.72 4.54 14.41
CA ARG A 91 -18.57 4.33 15.30
C ARG A 91 -18.38 2.86 15.64
N LYS A 92 -19.41 2.16 16.10
CA LYS A 92 -19.35 0.72 16.44
C LYS A 92 -19.03 -0.14 15.21
N ARG A 93 -19.53 0.25 14.01
CA ARG A 93 -19.19 -0.46 12.77
C ARG A 93 -17.72 -0.29 12.39
N ILE A 94 -17.16 0.91 12.60
CA ILE A 94 -15.74 1.16 12.37
C ILE A 94 -14.91 0.35 13.36
N GLU A 95 -15.18 0.44 14.66
CA GLU A 95 -14.48 -0.31 15.73
C GLU A 95 -14.49 -1.83 15.43
N LYS A 96 -15.66 -2.39 15.07
CA LYS A 96 -15.76 -3.80 14.68
C LYS A 96 -14.92 -4.15 13.44
N ARG A 97 -14.81 -3.22 12.48
CA ARG A 97 -14.01 -3.44 11.27
C ARG A 97 -12.53 -3.37 11.57
N LEU A 98 -12.10 -2.44 12.43
CA LEU A 98 -10.73 -2.33 12.89
C LEU A 98 -10.32 -3.62 13.63
N ALA A 99 -11.13 -4.08 14.58
CA ALA A 99 -10.89 -5.33 15.30
C ALA A 99 -10.71 -6.52 14.34
N LYS A 100 -11.61 -6.69 13.35
CA LYS A 100 -11.47 -7.76 12.34
C LYS A 100 -10.19 -7.66 11.50
N GLN A 101 -9.67 -6.46 11.25
CA GLN A 101 -8.41 -6.31 10.53
C GLN A 101 -7.23 -6.73 11.39
N TRP A 102 -7.28 -6.42 12.68
CA TRP A 102 -6.31 -6.87 13.67
C TRP A 102 -6.32 -8.39 13.82
N ASP A 103 -7.49 -9.00 14.00
CA ASP A 103 -7.64 -10.45 14.09
C ASP A 103 -7.07 -11.14 12.84
N ALA A 104 -7.32 -10.59 11.65
CA ALA A 104 -6.80 -11.13 10.41
C ALA A 104 -5.27 -10.97 10.28
N LEU A 105 -4.70 -9.91 10.83
CA LEU A 105 -3.25 -9.72 10.88
C LEU A 105 -2.61 -10.68 11.88
N ASP A 106 -3.20 -10.84 13.06
CA ASP A 106 -2.77 -11.78 14.08
C ASP A 106 -2.69 -13.20 13.52
N GLN A 107 -3.79 -13.68 12.94
CA GLN A 107 -3.84 -15.00 12.30
C GLN A 107 -2.77 -15.16 11.22
N ALA A 108 -2.55 -14.13 10.40
CA ALA A 108 -1.56 -14.19 9.33
C ALA A 108 -0.10 -14.17 9.85
N LEU A 109 0.16 -13.52 10.99
CA LEU A 109 1.49 -13.53 11.63
C LEU A 109 1.82 -14.89 12.26
N HIS A 110 0.81 -15.62 12.73
CA HIS A 110 0.98 -16.95 13.34
C HIS A 110 0.87 -18.11 12.33
N ASP A 111 0.59 -17.84 11.05
CA ASP A 111 0.56 -18.84 9.98
C ASP A 111 1.95 -18.95 9.32
N PRO A 112 2.70 -20.05 9.54
CA PRO A 112 4.03 -20.23 8.94
C PRO A 112 4.00 -20.36 7.41
N MET A 113 2.83 -20.62 6.83
CA MET A 113 2.63 -20.75 5.38
C MET A 113 2.06 -19.51 4.73
N HIS A 114 1.97 -18.38 5.46
CA HIS A 114 1.39 -17.17 4.89
C HIS A 114 2.22 -16.58 3.74
N ASP A 115 1.53 -16.07 2.76
CA ASP A 115 2.14 -15.34 1.64
C ASP A 115 2.60 -13.94 2.10
N ARG A 116 3.89 -13.64 1.94
CA ARG A 116 4.47 -12.33 2.31
C ARG A 116 3.81 -11.16 1.60
N HIS A 117 3.40 -11.32 0.34
CA HIS A 117 2.66 -10.27 -0.36
C HIS A 117 1.31 -9.99 0.30
N ARG A 118 0.58 -11.03 0.66
CA ARG A 118 -0.71 -10.91 1.38
C ARG A 118 -0.52 -10.28 2.75
N LEU A 119 0.52 -10.66 3.49
CA LEU A 119 0.85 -10.08 4.79
C LEU A 119 1.16 -8.58 4.67
N ARG A 120 1.96 -8.19 3.66
CA ARG A 120 2.23 -6.77 3.36
C ARG A 120 0.94 -5.96 3.16
N LEU A 121 -0.04 -6.53 2.43
CA LEU A 121 -1.33 -5.86 2.22
C LEU A 121 -2.15 -5.73 3.51
N LEU A 122 -2.12 -6.73 4.38
CA LEU A 122 -2.78 -6.68 5.69
C LEU A 122 -2.15 -5.59 6.58
N ILE A 123 -0.83 -5.58 6.70
CA ILE A 123 -0.09 -4.57 7.47
C ILE A 123 -0.40 -3.15 6.96
N LYS A 124 -0.39 -2.93 5.65
CA LYS A 124 -0.79 -1.64 5.06
C LYS A 124 -2.21 -1.23 5.46
N ARG A 125 -3.17 -2.16 5.40
CA ARG A 125 -4.56 -1.89 5.76
C ARG A 125 -4.72 -1.53 7.23
N VAL A 126 -4.08 -2.28 8.11
CA VAL A 126 -4.11 -2.04 9.56
C VAL A 126 -3.47 -0.69 9.87
N ARG A 127 -2.27 -0.41 9.35
CA ARG A 127 -1.58 0.85 9.58
C ARG A 127 -2.38 2.06 9.12
N TYR A 128 -2.90 2.03 7.88
CA TYR A 128 -3.70 3.15 7.36
C TYR A 128 -5.03 3.31 8.09
N ALA A 129 -5.62 2.23 8.56
CA ALA A 129 -6.82 2.28 9.36
C ALA A 129 -6.54 2.91 10.73
N ALA A 130 -5.43 2.55 11.38
CA ALA A 130 -4.99 3.16 12.64
C ALA A 130 -4.71 4.67 12.49
N GLU A 131 -4.05 5.07 11.40
CA GLU A 131 -3.79 6.48 11.11
C GLU A 131 -5.08 7.27 10.80
N ALA A 132 -6.05 6.64 10.12
CA ALA A 132 -7.33 7.29 9.76
C ALA A 132 -8.30 7.40 10.93
N TYR A 133 -8.17 6.55 11.95
CA TYR A 133 -9.09 6.49 13.09
C TYR A 133 -8.34 6.42 14.43
N PRO A 134 -7.45 7.37 14.75
CA PRO A 134 -6.59 7.28 15.93
C PRO A 134 -7.36 7.25 17.25
N GLU A 135 -8.57 7.82 17.30
CA GLU A 135 -9.41 7.81 18.49
C GLU A 135 -10.19 6.50 18.68
N LEU A 136 -10.29 5.67 17.67
CA LEU A 136 -11.03 4.40 17.66
C LEU A 136 -10.11 3.19 17.72
N ASP A 137 -8.86 3.38 17.33
CA ASP A 137 -7.84 2.35 17.35
C ASP A 137 -7.08 2.45 18.67
N ARG A 138 -7.23 1.43 19.51
CA ARG A 138 -6.62 1.37 20.84
C ARG A 138 -5.17 0.86 20.82
N LEU A 139 -4.47 1.11 19.72
CA LEU A 139 -3.10 0.65 19.59
C LEU A 139 -2.16 1.32 20.59
N PRO A 140 -1.29 0.55 21.22
CA PRO A 140 -0.15 1.12 21.92
C PRO A 140 0.78 1.84 20.92
N ALA A 141 1.31 2.98 21.31
CA ALA A 141 2.23 3.76 20.45
C ALA A 141 3.39 2.93 19.84
N PRO A 142 3.96 1.91 20.53
CA PRO A 142 4.95 1.01 19.95
C PRO A 142 4.45 0.21 18.74
N ALA A 143 3.18 -0.20 18.73
CA ALA A 143 2.61 -1.02 17.66
C ALA A 143 2.60 -0.30 16.30
N LEU A 144 2.25 0.99 16.27
CA LEU A 144 2.26 1.78 15.05
C LEU A 144 3.68 1.89 14.45
N LYS A 145 4.69 2.03 15.31
CA LYS A 145 6.11 2.03 14.91
C LYS A 145 6.52 0.68 14.32
N GLN A 146 6.09 -0.43 14.91
CA GLN A 146 6.38 -1.77 14.40
C GLN A 146 5.66 -2.05 13.08
N LEU A 147 4.38 -1.64 12.94
CA LEU A 147 3.65 -1.74 11.67
C LEU A 147 4.36 -0.99 10.54
N LYS A 148 4.88 0.22 10.82
CA LYS A 148 5.64 1.00 9.86
C LYS A 148 6.93 0.28 9.45
N ALA A 149 7.69 -0.22 10.43
CA ALA A 149 8.93 -0.96 10.17
C ALA A 149 8.67 -2.25 9.38
N ALA A 150 7.60 -2.98 9.69
CA ALA A 150 7.20 -4.18 8.95
C ALA A 150 6.78 -3.85 7.51
N GLN A 151 6.02 -2.77 7.32
CA GLN A 151 5.64 -2.31 5.97
C GLN A 151 6.87 -1.91 5.14
N GLU A 152 7.86 -1.24 5.72
CA GLU A 152 9.10 -0.86 5.05
C GLU A 152 9.92 -2.10 4.66
N ALA A 153 10.12 -3.04 5.60
CA ALA A 153 10.90 -4.25 5.34
C ALA A 153 10.27 -5.15 4.26
N LEU A 154 8.94 -5.34 4.32
CA LEU A 154 8.21 -6.08 3.28
C LEU A 154 8.11 -5.30 1.96
N GLY A 155 8.21 -3.97 2.01
CA GLY A 155 8.31 -3.11 0.83
C GLY A 155 9.64 -3.34 0.11
N ASP A 156 10.75 -3.28 0.82
CA ASP A 156 12.10 -3.53 0.29
C ASP A 156 12.19 -4.90 -0.39
N TRP A 157 11.65 -5.95 0.25
CA TRP A 157 11.57 -7.29 -0.32
C TRP A 157 10.73 -7.33 -1.60
N HIS A 158 9.54 -6.72 -1.57
CA HIS A 158 8.62 -6.71 -2.70
C HIS A 158 9.19 -5.98 -3.91
N ASP A 159 9.86 -4.85 -3.69
CA ASP A 159 10.48 -4.07 -4.76
C ASP A 159 11.59 -4.90 -5.45
N CYS A 160 12.45 -5.57 -4.69
CA CYS A 160 13.47 -6.48 -5.25
C CYS A 160 12.83 -7.61 -6.06
N TRP A 161 11.75 -8.21 -5.55
CA TRP A 161 11.02 -9.27 -6.24
C TRP A 161 10.45 -8.78 -7.58
N GLN A 162 9.81 -7.62 -7.59
CA GLN A 162 9.26 -7.00 -8.81
C GLN A 162 10.36 -6.69 -9.83
N TRP A 163 11.51 -6.18 -9.37
CA TRP A 163 12.63 -5.86 -10.27
C TRP A 163 13.26 -7.12 -10.88
N LEU A 164 13.32 -8.22 -10.14
CA LEU A 164 13.78 -9.51 -10.65
C LEU A 164 12.87 -10.02 -11.77
N LEU A 165 11.54 -9.91 -11.59
CA LEU A 165 10.57 -10.24 -12.65
C LEU A 165 10.73 -9.34 -13.89
N GLN A 166 10.97 -8.04 -13.70
CA GLN A 166 11.22 -7.13 -14.82
C GLN A 166 12.52 -7.46 -15.55
N ALA A 167 13.56 -7.90 -14.86
CA ALA A 167 14.84 -8.26 -15.45
C ALA A 167 14.75 -9.48 -16.41
N GLU A 168 13.75 -10.35 -16.25
CA GLU A 168 13.51 -11.46 -17.17
C GLU A 168 13.12 -10.96 -18.58
N GLN A 169 12.50 -9.77 -18.66
CA GLN A 169 12.02 -9.19 -19.91
C GLN A 169 12.87 -8.00 -20.40
N GLN A 170 13.76 -7.48 -19.55
CA GLN A 170 14.54 -6.26 -19.83
C GLN A 170 16.04 -6.54 -19.68
N PRO A 171 16.75 -6.81 -20.80
CA PRO A 171 18.18 -7.20 -20.77
C PRO A 171 19.10 -6.15 -20.11
N ASP A 172 18.74 -4.88 -20.15
CA ASP A 172 19.51 -3.79 -19.51
C ASP A 172 19.51 -3.85 -17.98
N LEU A 173 18.66 -4.68 -17.37
CA LEU A 173 18.60 -4.94 -15.93
C LEU A 173 19.42 -6.16 -15.49
N GLN A 174 19.89 -6.99 -16.42
CA GLN A 174 20.66 -8.20 -16.09
C GLN A 174 21.88 -7.96 -15.19
N PRO A 175 22.65 -6.86 -15.35
CA PRO A 175 23.76 -6.57 -14.44
C PRO A 175 23.33 -6.36 -12.97
N CYS A 176 22.07 -6.06 -12.70
CA CYS A 176 21.54 -5.79 -11.36
C CYS A 176 21.07 -7.07 -10.64
N VAL A 177 20.82 -8.16 -11.37
CA VAL A 177 20.11 -9.35 -10.86
C VAL A 177 20.81 -9.98 -9.64
N SER A 178 22.14 -10.12 -9.65
CA SER A 178 22.89 -10.71 -8.53
C SER A 178 22.77 -9.84 -7.27
N GLY A 179 22.87 -8.51 -7.44
CA GLY A 179 22.71 -7.54 -6.36
C GLY A 179 21.29 -7.57 -5.77
N TRP A 180 20.27 -7.67 -6.62
CA TRP A 180 18.88 -7.74 -6.18
C TRP A 180 18.53 -9.03 -5.46
N ARG A 181 19.05 -10.19 -5.90
CA ARG A 181 18.91 -11.46 -5.17
C ARG A 181 19.50 -11.36 -3.75
N SER A 182 20.69 -10.79 -3.64
CA SER A 182 21.33 -10.57 -2.34
C SER A 182 20.56 -9.55 -1.47
N ALA A 183 20.04 -8.49 -2.07
CA ALA A 183 19.21 -7.49 -1.38
C ALA A 183 17.88 -8.09 -0.91
N MET A 184 17.24 -8.91 -1.74
CA MET A 184 16.00 -9.62 -1.40
C MET A 184 16.19 -10.55 -0.20
N ALA A 185 17.26 -11.35 -0.18
CA ALA A 185 17.56 -12.23 0.96
C ALA A 185 17.80 -11.45 2.26
N ARG A 186 18.49 -10.30 2.18
CA ARG A 186 18.65 -9.42 3.35
C ARG A 186 17.33 -8.80 3.81
N ALA A 187 16.48 -8.39 2.86
CA ALA A 187 15.15 -7.84 3.14
C ALA A 187 14.22 -8.88 3.78
N GLU A 188 14.29 -10.14 3.35
CA GLU A 188 13.60 -11.27 3.98
C GLU A 188 13.98 -11.41 5.44
N GLY A 189 15.25 -11.54 5.74
CA GLY A 189 15.72 -11.69 7.12
C GLY A 189 15.44 -10.44 7.99
N LYS A 190 15.37 -9.25 7.40
CA LYS A 190 14.92 -8.04 8.11
C LYS A 190 13.42 -8.10 8.37
N ALA A 191 12.63 -8.52 7.39
CA ALA A 191 11.19 -8.63 7.50
C ALA A 191 10.82 -9.64 8.60
N ASP A 192 11.40 -10.82 8.61
CA ASP A 192 11.13 -11.86 9.62
C ASP A 192 11.36 -11.32 11.04
N ARG A 193 12.50 -10.71 11.31
CA ARG A 193 12.79 -10.11 12.64
C ARG A 193 11.82 -8.99 13.04
N VAL A 194 11.33 -8.23 12.10
CA VAL A 194 10.38 -7.13 12.40
C VAL A 194 8.98 -7.67 12.60
N LEU A 195 8.61 -8.74 11.88
CA LEU A 195 7.33 -9.41 12.04
C LEU A 195 7.24 -10.13 13.41
N ASP A 196 8.32 -10.78 13.85
CA ASP A 196 8.40 -11.38 15.19
C ASP A 196 8.16 -10.32 16.27
N ARG A 197 8.85 -9.17 16.18
CA ARG A 197 8.64 -8.05 17.11
C ARG A 197 7.24 -7.46 17.05
N LEU A 198 6.64 -7.41 15.87
CA LEU A 198 5.27 -6.93 15.70
C LEU A 198 4.31 -7.87 16.43
N SER A 199 4.49 -9.18 16.25
CA SER A 199 3.69 -10.20 16.94
C SER A 199 3.82 -10.07 18.45
N GLU A 200 5.04 -9.99 18.99
CA GLU A 200 5.29 -9.81 20.42
C GLU A 200 4.71 -8.51 20.98
N THR A 201 4.72 -7.42 20.23
CA THR A 201 4.26 -6.10 20.69
C THR A 201 2.74 -5.97 20.71
N CYS A 202 2.06 -6.65 19.77
CA CYS A 202 0.64 -6.44 19.52
C CYS A 202 -0.26 -7.55 20.05
N PHE A 203 0.28 -8.77 20.18
CA PHE A 203 -0.52 -9.97 20.41
C PHE A 203 -0.06 -10.83 21.60
N ASN A 204 0.98 -10.42 22.31
CA ASN A 204 1.39 -10.96 23.61
C ASN A 204 1.22 -9.89 24.69
#